data_0e3735dff1384e2db74084d5d9dce06d
#
_entry.id   0e3735dff1384e2db74084d5d9dce06d
#
_cell.length_a   1.000
_cell.length_b   1.000
_cell.length_c   1.000
_cell.angle_alpha   90.00
_cell.angle_beta   90.00
_cell.angle_gamma   90.00
#
_symmetry.space_group_name_H-M   'P 1'
#
loop_
_entity.id
_entity.type
_entity.pdbx_description
1 polymer ?
#
loop_
_entity_poly.entity_id
_entity_poly.type
_entity_poly.pdbx_seq_one_letter_code
_entity_poly.pdbx_strand_id
1 'polypeptide(L)'
;ISEGLVGSEMCIRDRATATASGMAALATALLVLCSQGDHIVASSRMYGANINLLENTLPRFGITTSFIDPNDLAGIKNAIQPNTKVIFGEVIGNPGLDIMDVEAIAKIAASAGIPLMLDCTFNTPWLLKPLELGANLIIHSLTKWIGGHGVAIGGVVVDGGNFDWGQNDKFSTIAGPHYAMDGINFYEEFGPAAFTAKFRAEGMYNFGPSLSPTNAFHILQGMETLSLRMQCHMDNTAKMLEFLVGHDAVAWVRHPSLPDHPGHELAKRMMPRGAGSIIVFGLKGGRDAGRAFIESVELASHLANVGDAKTLVIHPASTTHSHISAEAMVEGG
;
A
#
# COMPACT_ATOMS: atom_id res chain seq x y z
N ILE A 1 -10.54 2.88 -23.83
CA ILE A 1 -10.24 2.10 -22.60
C ILE A 1 -11.40 2.37 -21.69
N SER A 2 -12.13 1.31 -21.37
CA SER A 2 -13.37 1.41 -20.62
C SER A 2 -13.20 2.16 -19.31
N GLU A 3 -14.11 3.08 -19.06
CA GLU A 3 -14.24 3.93 -17.87
C GLU A 3 -14.30 3.14 -16.54
N GLY A 4 -14.24 1.82 -16.59
CA GLY A 4 -14.60 0.97 -15.46
C GLY A 4 -13.47 0.49 -14.55
N LEU A 5 -12.20 0.44 -14.95
CA LEU A 5 -11.21 -0.36 -14.22
C LEU A 5 -10.05 0.41 -13.60
N VAL A 6 -9.61 1.42 -14.27
CA VAL A 6 -8.56 2.31 -13.76
C VAL A 6 -9.18 3.68 -13.45
N GLY A 7 -10.44 3.82 -13.88
CA GLY A 7 -11.13 5.09 -14.00
C GLY A 7 -11.38 5.82 -12.70
N SER A 8 -11.80 5.17 -11.62
CA SER A 8 -12.24 5.91 -10.45
C SER A 8 -11.09 6.37 -9.54
N GLU A 9 -9.98 5.63 -9.46
CA GLU A 9 -8.85 6.04 -8.62
C GLU A 9 -7.71 6.66 -9.43
N MET A 10 -7.43 6.19 -10.65
CA MET A 10 -6.34 6.73 -11.46
C MET A 10 -6.77 7.75 -12.52
N CYS A 11 -8.05 7.83 -12.87
CA CYS A 11 -8.57 8.83 -13.81
C CYS A 11 -9.25 10.03 -13.13
N ILE A 12 -8.98 10.30 -11.88
CA ILE A 12 -9.18 11.64 -11.35
C ILE A 12 -8.03 12.47 -11.90
N ARG A 13 -8.13 12.89 -13.16
CA ARG A 13 -7.08 13.54 -13.96
C ARG A 13 -6.32 14.61 -13.21
N ASP A 14 -6.99 15.32 -12.33
CA ASP A 14 -6.44 16.50 -11.67
C ASP A 14 -5.87 16.18 -10.28
N ARG A 15 -6.15 14.98 -9.72
CA ARG A 15 -5.80 14.61 -8.34
C ARG A 15 -4.90 13.39 -8.21
N ALA A 16 -4.25 12.97 -9.29
CA ALA A 16 -3.21 11.94 -9.26
C ALA A 16 -1.86 12.52 -9.68
N THR A 17 -0.79 12.12 -8.99
CA THR A 17 0.57 12.55 -9.33
C THR A 17 1.50 11.35 -9.34
N ALA A 18 2.12 11.10 -10.51
CA ALA A 18 3.09 10.04 -10.69
C ALA A 18 4.46 10.43 -10.11
N THR A 19 5.15 9.46 -9.55
CA THR A 19 6.48 9.61 -8.92
C THR A 19 7.44 8.53 -9.38
N ALA A 20 8.73 8.70 -9.10
CA ALA A 20 9.80 7.80 -9.51
C ALA A 20 9.66 6.37 -8.93
N SER A 21 8.97 6.20 -7.81
CA SER A 21 8.73 4.88 -7.17
C SER A 21 7.57 4.97 -6.17
N GLY A 22 7.04 3.81 -5.73
CA GLY A 22 6.06 3.77 -4.64
C GLY A 22 6.59 4.38 -3.34
N MET A 23 7.85 4.12 -3.00
CA MET A 23 8.49 4.75 -1.82
C MET A 23 8.63 6.27 -1.97
N ALA A 24 8.89 6.77 -3.18
CA ALA A 24 8.92 8.20 -3.44
C ALA A 24 7.52 8.83 -3.28
N ALA A 25 6.47 8.12 -3.72
CA ALA A 25 5.08 8.54 -3.51
C ALA A 25 4.76 8.67 -2.02
N LEU A 26 5.05 7.62 -1.24
CA LEU A 26 4.79 7.59 0.20
C LEU A 26 5.60 8.65 0.96
N ALA A 27 6.93 8.65 0.79
CA ALA A 27 7.80 9.56 1.53
C ALA A 27 7.45 11.03 1.24
N THR A 28 7.21 11.37 -0.02
CA THR A 28 6.83 12.74 -0.41
C THR A 28 5.45 13.12 0.15
N ALA A 29 4.47 12.20 0.11
CA ALA A 29 3.14 12.46 0.68
C ALA A 29 3.20 12.73 2.18
N LEU A 30 3.99 11.93 2.92
CA LEU A 30 4.17 12.12 4.36
C LEU A 30 4.90 13.43 4.69
N LEU A 31 5.94 13.80 3.93
CA LEU A 31 6.67 15.05 4.13
C LEU A 31 5.87 16.30 3.73
N VAL A 32 4.86 16.15 2.87
CA VAL A 32 3.91 17.23 2.54
C VAL A 32 2.86 17.40 3.64
N LEU A 33 2.47 16.30 4.30
CA LEU A 33 1.46 16.31 5.38
C LEU A 33 2.04 16.66 6.74
N CYS A 34 3.26 16.20 7.04
CA CYS A 34 3.86 16.22 8.36
C CYS A 34 5.06 17.15 8.42
N SER A 35 5.20 17.82 9.55
CA SER A 35 6.34 18.65 9.92
C SER A 35 7.03 18.11 11.18
N GLN A 36 8.14 18.72 11.60
CA GLN A 36 8.78 18.40 12.87
C GLN A 36 7.78 18.52 14.03
N GLY A 37 7.74 17.50 14.87
CA GLY A 37 6.83 17.40 16.03
C GLY A 37 5.50 16.73 15.70
N ASP A 38 5.21 16.39 14.44
CA ASP A 38 3.99 15.69 14.06
C ASP A 38 4.08 14.18 14.29
N HIS A 39 2.91 13.55 14.31
CA HIS A 39 2.73 12.15 14.63
C HIS A 39 1.92 11.42 13.54
N ILE A 40 2.26 10.15 13.32
CA ILE A 40 1.59 9.22 12.41
C ILE A 40 1.09 8.02 13.22
N VAL A 41 -0.14 7.57 12.97
CA VAL A 41 -0.59 6.24 13.40
C VAL A 41 -0.46 5.31 12.19
N ALA A 42 0.28 4.22 12.34
CA ALA A 42 0.55 3.31 11.22
C ALA A 42 0.24 1.85 11.57
N SER A 43 -0.14 1.07 10.57
CA SER A 43 -0.23 -0.38 10.71
C SER A 43 1.14 -0.98 11.03
N SER A 44 1.19 -1.96 11.93
CA SER A 44 2.40 -2.77 12.18
C SER A 44 2.61 -3.87 11.13
N ARG A 45 1.64 -4.10 10.24
CA ARG A 45 1.63 -5.17 9.23
C ARG A 45 1.77 -4.59 7.83
N MET A 46 2.98 -4.19 7.47
CA MET A 46 3.26 -3.50 6.20
C MET A 46 4.59 -3.94 5.58
N TYR A 47 4.78 -3.55 4.35
CA TYR A 47 6.04 -3.70 3.64
C TYR A 47 7.23 -3.16 4.46
N GLY A 48 8.29 -3.95 4.58
CA GLY A 48 9.43 -3.63 5.44
C GLY A 48 10.08 -2.26 5.17
N ALA A 49 10.09 -1.78 3.91
CA ALA A 49 10.61 -0.46 3.62
C ALA A 49 9.66 0.67 4.10
N ASN A 50 8.34 0.43 4.16
CA ASN A 50 7.39 1.39 4.74
C ASN A 50 7.64 1.51 6.25
N ILE A 51 7.82 0.37 6.95
CA ILE A 51 8.18 0.35 8.37
C ILE A 51 9.52 1.07 8.59
N ASN A 52 10.54 0.74 7.81
CA ASN A 52 11.86 1.38 7.94
C ASN A 52 11.82 2.89 7.71
N LEU A 53 11.02 3.37 6.75
CA LEU A 53 10.79 4.81 6.53
C LEU A 53 10.20 5.47 7.78
N LEU A 54 9.16 4.87 8.35
CA LEU A 54 8.42 5.41 9.48
C LEU A 54 9.19 5.31 10.81
N GLU A 55 9.92 4.22 11.02
CA GLU A 55 10.63 3.92 12.27
C GLU A 55 12.01 4.57 12.36
N ASN A 56 12.74 4.61 11.24
CA ASN A 56 14.16 4.99 11.25
C ASN A 56 14.45 6.28 10.48
N THR A 57 13.72 6.57 9.40
CA THR A 57 14.02 7.73 8.56
C THR A 57 13.27 8.98 9.01
N LEU A 58 11.96 8.91 9.17
CA LEU A 58 11.14 10.07 9.56
C LEU A 58 11.46 10.64 10.94
N PRO A 59 11.86 9.85 11.96
CA PRO A 59 12.30 10.41 13.25
C PRO A 59 13.48 11.37 13.12
N ARG A 60 14.32 11.23 12.10
CA ARG A 60 15.42 12.19 11.83
C ARG A 60 14.91 13.56 11.39
N PHE A 61 13.66 13.64 10.94
CA PHE A 61 12.93 14.87 10.61
C PHE A 61 12.00 15.31 11.76
N GLY A 62 12.06 14.64 12.91
CA GLY A 62 11.24 14.93 14.08
C GLY A 62 9.78 14.48 13.96
N ILE A 63 9.47 13.57 13.02
CA ILE A 63 8.15 12.97 12.84
C ILE A 63 8.14 11.61 13.55
N THR A 64 7.17 11.39 14.43
CA THR A 64 7.05 10.15 15.21
C THR A 64 5.94 9.25 14.71
N THR A 65 6.03 7.93 14.97
CA THR A 65 5.03 6.96 14.54
C THR A 65 4.65 6.01 15.67
N SER A 66 3.35 5.76 15.84
CA SER A 66 2.81 4.65 16.63
C SER A 66 2.37 3.52 15.72
N PHE A 67 2.96 2.34 15.88
CA PHE A 67 2.60 1.15 15.13
C PHE A 67 1.55 0.33 15.89
N ILE A 68 0.42 0.04 15.23
CA ILE A 68 -0.73 -0.67 15.82
C ILE A 68 -1.12 -1.82 14.90
N ASP A 69 -1.55 -2.94 15.49
CA ASP A 69 -2.13 -4.03 14.69
C ASP A 69 -3.36 -3.51 13.92
N PRO A 70 -3.45 -3.68 12.61
CA PRO A 70 -4.55 -3.15 11.80
C PRO A 70 -5.94 -3.72 12.18
N ASN A 71 -5.96 -4.82 12.93
CA ASN A 71 -7.19 -5.43 13.44
C ASN A 71 -7.60 -4.88 14.84
N ASP A 72 -6.73 -4.13 15.51
CA ASP A 72 -7.03 -3.48 16.79
C ASP A 72 -7.57 -2.05 16.57
N LEU A 73 -8.86 -1.96 16.23
CA LEU A 73 -9.54 -0.67 16.02
C LEU A 73 -9.52 0.21 17.27
N ALA A 74 -9.56 -0.36 18.46
CA ALA A 74 -9.49 0.36 19.72
C ALA A 74 -8.08 0.93 19.93
N GLY A 75 -7.06 0.13 19.68
CA GLY A 75 -5.66 0.55 19.71
C GLY A 75 -5.37 1.68 18.72
N ILE A 76 -5.86 1.58 17.48
CA ILE A 76 -5.75 2.63 16.47
C ILE A 76 -6.35 3.94 16.99
N LYS A 77 -7.58 3.89 17.52
CA LYS A 77 -8.25 5.07 18.07
C LYS A 77 -7.47 5.67 19.26
N ASN A 78 -6.98 4.83 20.16
CA ASN A 78 -6.26 5.28 21.36
C ASN A 78 -4.85 5.82 21.06
N ALA A 79 -4.24 5.41 19.94
CA ALA A 79 -2.93 5.88 19.51
C ALA A 79 -2.98 7.30 18.90
N ILE A 80 -4.17 7.81 18.56
CA ILE A 80 -4.31 9.16 18.00
C ILE A 80 -3.99 10.20 19.05
N GLN A 81 -3.03 11.07 18.75
CA GLN A 81 -2.57 12.19 19.57
C GLN A 81 -3.05 13.53 18.98
N PRO A 82 -3.00 14.64 19.74
CA PRO A 82 -3.37 15.96 19.21
C PRO A 82 -2.59 16.37 17.95
N ASN A 83 -1.32 15.96 17.85
CA ASN A 83 -0.41 16.22 16.72
C ASN A 83 -0.43 15.12 15.66
N THR A 84 -1.34 14.13 15.73
CA THR A 84 -1.49 13.12 14.67
C THR A 84 -2.02 13.78 13.41
N LYS A 85 -1.35 13.51 12.27
CA LYS A 85 -1.68 14.06 10.95
C LYS A 85 -2.34 13.06 10.01
N VAL A 86 -2.06 11.77 10.17
CA VAL A 86 -2.53 10.75 9.22
C VAL A 86 -2.58 9.39 9.90
N ILE A 87 -3.55 8.55 9.48
CA ILE A 87 -3.49 7.10 9.68
C ILE A 87 -2.99 6.50 8.38
N PHE A 88 -1.96 5.64 8.45
CA PHE A 88 -1.37 4.97 7.30
C PHE A 88 -1.36 3.45 7.44
N GLY A 89 -1.64 2.72 6.35
CA GLY A 89 -1.56 1.27 6.32
C GLY A 89 -1.64 0.68 4.93
N GLU A 90 -1.59 -0.64 4.86
CA GLU A 90 -1.79 -1.42 3.63
C GLU A 90 -3.14 -2.15 3.70
N VAL A 91 -3.89 -2.16 2.61
CA VAL A 91 -5.18 -2.88 2.54
C VAL A 91 -4.98 -4.39 2.73
N ILE A 92 -3.95 -4.93 2.10
CA ILE A 92 -3.48 -6.31 2.26
C ILE A 92 -2.06 -6.23 2.79
N GLY A 93 -1.85 -6.60 4.03
CA GLY A 93 -0.57 -6.49 4.72
C GLY A 93 0.50 -7.42 4.15
N ASN A 94 1.75 -7.02 4.26
CA ASN A 94 2.92 -7.75 3.77
C ASN A 94 3.87 -8.08 4.94
N PRO A 95 4.24 -9.34 5.18
CA PRO A 95 3.96 -10.55 4.39
C PRO A 95 2.72 -11.34 4.82
N GLY A 96 2.13 -11.03 5.97
CA GLY A 96 1.12 -11.86 6.63
C GLY A 96 -0.24 -11.93 5.92
N LEU A 97 -0.50 -11.10 4.91
CA LEU A 97 -1.77 -10.98 4.17
C LEU A 97 -2.97 -10.58 5.05
N ASP A 98 -2.71 -9.89 6.16
CA ASP A 98 -3.75 -9.36 7.03
C ASP A 98 -4.62 -8.36 6.26
N ILE A 99 -5.92 -8.37 6.50
CA ILE A 99 -6.87 -7.49 5.79
C ILE A 99 -7.29 -6.36 6.71
N MET A 100 -7.03 -5.13 6.28
CA MET A 100 -7.40 -3.92 7.01
C MET A 100 -8.88 -3.56 6.76
N ASP A 101 -9.66 -3.32 7.82
CA ASP A 101 -11.04 -2.81 7.68
C ASP A 101 -11.01 -1.31 7.34
N VAL A 102 -10.99 -1.04 6.03
CA VAL A 102 -10.89 0.33 5.50
C VAL A 102 -12.04 1.21 5.97
N GLU A 103 -13.28 0.71 5.97
CA GLU A 103 -14.47 1.49 6.37
C GLU A 103 -14.43 1.87 7.86
N ALA A 104 -14.06 0.91 8.71
CA ALA A 104 -13.98 1.15 10.16
C ALA A 104 -12.88 2.16 10.49
N ILE A 105 -11.70 2.01 9.87
CA ILE A 105 -10.57 2.91 10.11
C ILE A 105 -10.81 4.30 9.49
N ALA A 106 -11.47 4.39 8.34
CA ALA A 106 -11.87 5.66 7.74
C ALA A 106 -12.80 6.47 8.68
N LYS A 107 -13.75 5.79 9.35
CA LYS A 107 -14.61 6.43 10.35
C LYS A 107 -13.82 6.93 11.57
N ILE A 108 -12.81 6.18 12.03
CA ILE A 108 -11.92 6.61 13.12
C ILE A 108 -11.13 7.85 12.68
N ALA A 109 -10.52 7.82 11.50
CA ALA A 109 -9.75 8.93 10.95
C ALA A 109 -10.62 10.20 10.80
N ALA A 110 -11.80 10.07 10.19
CA ALA A 110 -12.76 11.17 10.01
C ALA A 110 -13.18 11.77 11.36
N SER A 111 -13.45 10.93 12.38
CA SER A 111 -13.84 11.40 13.72
C SER A 111 -12.71 12.19 14.42
N ALA A 112 -11.46 11.92 14.06
CA ALA A 112 -10.27 12.61 14.57
C ALA A 112 -9.86 13.83 13.71
N GLY A 113 -10.57 14.09 12.60
CA GLY A 113 -10.27 15.17 11.67
C GLY A 113 -8.91 15.00 10.98
N ILE A 114 -8.52 13.75 10.66
CA ILE A 114 -7.28 13.41 9.96
C ILE A 114 -7.56 12.49 8.77
N PRO A 115 -6.77 12.52 7.68
CA PRO A 115 -6.97 11.64 6.54
C PRO A 115 -6.54 10.20 6.84
N LEU A 116 -7.21 9.25 6.16
CA LEU A 116 -6.75 7.88 5.98
C LEU A 116 -5.98 7.78 4.66
N MET A 117 -4.70 7.41 4.72
CA MET A 117 -3.85 7.13 3.58
C MET A 117 -3.53 5.64 3.52
N LEU A 118 -3.70 5.02 2.35
CA LEU A 118 -3.53 3.59 2.17
C LEU A 118 -2.56 3.26 1.03
N ASP A 119 -1.66 2.35 1.27
CA ASP A 119 -0.95 1.66 0.19
C ASP A 119 -1.84 0.55 -0.36
N CYS A 120 -2.18 0.68 -1.62
CA CYS A 120 -3.10 -0.20 -2.34
C CYS A 120 -2.39 -0.99 -3.44
N THR A 121 -1.09 -1.18 -3.29
CA THR A 121 -0.26 -1.86 -4.29
C THR A 121 -0.73 -3.29 -4.55
N PHE A 122 -1.10 -4.05 -3.50
CA PHE A 122 -1.48 -5.46 -3.63
C PHE A 122 -2.90 -5.67 -4.17
N ASN A 123 -3.84 -4.82 -3.76
CA ASN A 123 -5.22 -4.96 -4.23
C ASN A 123 -5.45 -4.38 -5.62
N THR A 124 -4.63 -3.43 -6.06
CA THR A 124 -4.86 -2.67 -7.29
C THR A 124 -6.27 -2.03 -7.35
N PRO A 125 -6.56 -1.07 -8.23
CA PRO A 125 -7.92 -0.55 -8.41
C PRO A 125 -8.92 -1.59 -8.95
N TRP A 126 -8.43 -2.74 -9.42
CA TRP A 126 -9.28 -3.79 -9.95
C TRP A 126 -9.96 -4.63 -8.87
N LEU A 127 -9.27 -4.93 -7.76
CA LEU A 127 -9.84 -5.69 -6.64
C LEU A 127 -10.65 -4.80 -5.68
N LEU A 128 -10.13 -3.60 -5.38
CA LEU A 128 -10.73 -2.70 -4.40
C LEU A 128 -10.51 -1.24 -4.79
N LYS A 129 -11.51 -0.41 -4.49
CA LYS A 129 -11.49 1.04 -4.63
C LYS A 129 -11.66 1.69 -3.25
N PRO A 130 -10.60 1.84 -2.45
CA PRO A 130 -10.70 2.29 -1.06
C PRO A 130 -11.25 3.70 -0.89
N LEU A 131 -11.16 4.56 -1.91
CA LEU A 131 -11.80 5.90 -1.89
C LEU A 131 -13.32 5.80 -1.72
N GLU A 132 -13.97 4.78 -2.29
CA GLU A 132 -15.40 4.52 -2.15
C GLU A 132 -15.75 4.04 -0.72
N LEU A 133 -14.76 3.58 0.05
CA LEU A 133 -14.87 3.12 1.43
C LEU A 133 -14.44 4.18 2.45
N GLY A 134 -14.14 5.40 2.00
CA GLY A 134 -13.81 6.53 2.87
C GLY A 134 -12.33 6.81 3.07
N ALA A 135 -11.42 6.11 2.40
CA ALA A 135 -10.02 6.51 2.33
C ALA A 135 -9.89 7.88 1.63
N ASN A 136 -8.86 8.63 1.97
CA ASN A 136 -8.66 9.99 1.44
C ASN A 136 -7.48 10.06 0.45
N LEU A 137 -6.41 9.35 0.77
CA LEU A 137 -5.19 9.31 -0.05
C LEU A 137 -4.80 7.86 -0.34
N ILE A 138 -4.45 7.58 -1.59
CA ILE A 138 -4.05 6.25 -2.04
C ILE A 138 -2.63 6.31 -2.60
N ILE A 139 -1.83 5.33 -2.24
CA ILE A 139 -0.50 5.09 -2.80
C ILE A 139 -0.54 3.79 -3.60
N HIS A 140 0.06 3.77 -4.77
CA HIS A 140 0.40 2.55 -5.48
C HIS A 140 1.86 2.56 -5.91
N SER A 141 2.55 1.46 -5.68
CA SER A 141 3.75 1.15 -6.45
C SER A 141 3.35 0.67 -7.85
N LEU A 142 3.51 1.54 -8.84
CA LEU A 142 3.26 1.21 -10.25
C LEU A 142 4.23 0.13 -10.76
N THR A 143 5.32 -0.09 -10.03
CA THR A 143 6.33 -1.14 -10.27
C THR A 143 5.74 -2.55 -10.28
N LYS A 144 4.65 -2.77 -9.53
CA LYS A 144 4.06 -4.07 -9.21
C LYS A 144 2.95 -4.42 -10.22
N TRP A 145 1.80 -4.90 -9.80
CA TRP A 145 0.71 -5.34 -10.67
C TRP A 145 0.28 -4.33 -11.73
N ILE A 146 0.33 -3.03 -11.43
CA ILE A 146 -0.09 -2.00 -12.39
C ILE A 146 0.82 -2.02 -13.62
N GLY A 147 2.13 -1.96 -13.44
CA GLY A 147 3.10 -2.15 -14.53
C GLY A 147 3.17 -3.59 -15.02
N GLY A 148 3.18 -4.56 -14.09
CA GLY A 148 2.91 -5.98 -14.29
C GLY A 148 3.95 -6.80 -15.03
N HIS A 149 5.12 -6.24 -15.37
CA HIS A 149 6.12 -6.92 -16.19
C HIS A 149 7.54 -6.87 -15.60
N GLY A 150 7.72 -6.28 -14.43
CA GLY A 150 9.03 -6.17 -13.77
C GLY A 150 10.07 -5.34 -14.52
N VAL A 151 9.66 -4.47 -15.44
CA VAL A 151 10.56 -3.72 -16.37
C VAL A 151 10.71 -2.25 -16.03
N ALA A 152 9.86 -1.69 -15.17
CA ALA A 152 9.85 -0.28 -14.83
C ALA A 152 9.54 -0.05 -13.36
N ILE A 153 10.14 0.99 -12.79
CA ILE A 153 9.86 1.47 -11.43
C ILE A 153 9.04 2.74 -11.54
N GLY A 154 7.98 2.84 -10.72
CA GLY A 154 7.15 4.02 -10.63
C GLY A 154 6.24 3.98 -9.40
N GLY A 155 5.68 5.12 -9.06
CA GLY A 155 4.69 5.27 -8.02
C GLY A 155 3.61 6.26 -8.41
N VAL A 156 2.53 6.30 -7.67
CA VAL A 156 1.48 7.31 -7.80
C VAL A 156 0.85 7.60 -6.44
N VAL A 157 0.55 8.86 -6.22
CA VAL A 157 -0.34 9.31 -5.15
C VAL A 157 -1.65 9.73 -5.79
N VAL A 158 -2.77 9.26 -5.25
CA VAL A 158 -4.13 9.63 -5.67
C VAL A 158 -4.83 10.29 -4.49
N ASP A 159 -5.28 11.51 -4.70
CA ASP A 159 -6.08 12.27 -3.75
C ASP A 159 -7.57 12.07 -4.08
N GLY A 160 -8.34 11.55 -3.15
CA GLY A 160 -9.78 11.35 -3.28
C GLY A 160 -10.57 12.65 -3.43
N GLY A 161 -10.01 13.78 -2.97
CA GLY A 161 -10.69 15.07 -2.92
C GLY A 161 -11.89 15.08 -1.96
N ASN A 162 -11.93 14.13 -1.06
CA ASN A 162 -13.01 13.89 -0.10
C ASN A 162 -12.62 14.24 1.35
N PHE A 163 -11.45 14.88 1.55
CA PHE A 163 -11.01 15.36 2.85
C PHE A 163 -11.04 16.89 2.89
N ASP A 164 -11.69 17.44 3.90
CA ASP A 164 -11.72 18.88 4.12
C ASP A 164 -10.45 19.34 4.86
N TRP A 165 -9.50 19.86 4.13
CA TRP A 165 -8.20 20.34 4.66
C TRP A 165 -8.34 21.57 5.56
N GLY A 166 -9.46 22.29 5.47
CA GLY A 166 -9.75 23.47 6.28
C GLY A 166 -10.57 23.21 7.56
N GLN A 167 -10.97 21.94 7.82
CA GLN A 167 -11.85 21.62 8.95
C GLN A 167 -11.24 21.84 10.33
N ASN A 168 -9.92 21.94 10.43
CA ASN A 168 -9.19 22.19 11.68
C ASN A 168 -7.78 22.74 11.40
N ASP A 169 -7.09 23.19 12.45
CA ASP A 169 -5.77 23.83 12.36
C ASP A 169 -4.60 22.85 12.12
N LYS A 170 -4.87 21.54 12.01
CA LYS A 170 -3.82 20.53 11.83
C LYS A 170 -3.07 20.69 10.51
N PHE A 171 -3.71 21.20 9.47
CA PHE A 171 -3.17 21.24 8.11
C PHE A 171 -2.89 22.67 7.63
N SER A 172 -2.39 23.52 8.51
CA SER A 172 -2.04 24.92 8.20
C SER A 172 -1.02 25.06 7.05
N THR A 173 -0.24 24.03 6.77
CA THR A 173 0.66 23.99 5.60
C THR A 173 -0.08 23.85 4.27
N ILE A 174 -1.35 23.40 4.27
CA ILE A 174 -2.24 23.26 3.10
C ILE A 174 -3.29 24.38 3.11
N ALA A 175 -3.90 24.62 4.27
CA ALA A 175 -4.99 25.58 4.46
C ALA A 175 -4.53 26.92 5.05
N GLY A 176 -3.25 27.24 4.99
CA GLY A 176 -2.68 28.52 5.39
C GLY A 176 -1.77 29.10 4.30
N PRO A 177 -1.25 30.32 4.49
CA PRO A 177 -0.45 31.00 3.49
C PRO A 177 0.90 30.32 3.28
N HIS A 178 1.24 30.05 2.01
CA HIS A 178 2.52 29.50 1.61
C HIS A 178 3.47 30.60 1.16
N TYR A 179 4.34 31.04 2.03
CA TYR A 179 5.17 32.25 1.82
C TYR A 179 6.16 32.14 0.66
N ALA A 180 6.61 30.94 0.31
CA ALA A 180 7.48 30.74 -0.87
C ALA A 180 6.74 30.86 -2.21
N MET A 181 5.43 31.02 -2.19
CA MET A 181 4.56 31.17 -3.36
C MET A 181 3.59 32.34 -3.16
N ASP A 182 4.13 33.51 -2.82
CA ASP A 182 3.38 34.78 -2.67
C ASP A 182 2.18 34.71 -1.72
N GLY A 183 2.22 33.80 -0.72
CA GLY A 183 1.17 33.66 0.27
C GLY A 183 -0.04 32.87 -0.19
N ILE A 184 0.04 32.11 -1.28
CA ILE A 184 -1.07 31.26 -1.75
C ILE A 184 -1.58 30.33 -0.62
N ASN A 185 -2.89 30.22 -0.50
CA ASN A 185 -3.55 29.21 0.31
C ASN A 185 -4.09 28.11 -0.61
N PHE A 186 -3.46 26.92 -0.58
CA PHE A 186 -3.83 25.83 -1.48
C PHE A 186 -5.28 25.38 -1.29
N TYR A 187 -5.80 25.43 -0.07
CA TYR A 187 -7.19 25.04 0.19
C TYR A 187 -8.18 26.04 -0.44
N GLU A 188 -7.94 27.34 -0.29
CA GLU A 188 -8.80 28.36 -0.86
C GLU A 188 -8.78 28.39 -2.39
N GLU A 189 -7.59 28.17 -3.00
CA GLU A 189 -7.42 28.23 -4.45
C GLU A 189 -7.84 26.95 -5.17
N PHE A 190 -7.57 25.77 -4.57
CA PHE A 190 -7.75 24.49 -5.24
C PHE A 190 -8.82 23.59 -4.62
N GLY A 191 -9.41 23.97 -3.49
CA GLY A 191 -10.49 23.22 -2.83
C GLY A 191 -10.16 21.73 -2.67
N PRO A 192 -10.96 20.83 -3.26
CA PRO A 192 -10.74 19.38 -3.17
C PRO A 192 -9.41 18.88 -3.74
N ALA A 193 -8.70 19.67 -4.54
CA ALA A 193 -7.39 19.34 -5.10
C ALA A 193 -6.21 19.98 -4.32
N ALA A 194 -6.47 20.57 -3.16
CA ALA A 194 -5.46 21.32 -2.37
C ALA A 194 -4.23 20.48 -2.03
N PHE A 195 -4.42 19.24 -1.58
CA PHE A 195 -3.30 18.33 -1.30
C PHE A 195 -2.48 18.05 -2.57
N THR A 196 -3.14 17.72 -3.67
CA THR A 196 -2.46 17.44 -4.94
C THR A 196 -1.70 18.66 -5.46
N ALA A 197 -2.28 19.86 -5.36
CA ALA A 197 -1.63 21.11 -5.75
C ALA A 197 -0.36 21.34 -4.91
N LYS A 198 -0.46 21.20 -3.59
CA LYS A 198 0.69 21.29 -2.69
C LYS A 198 1.71 20.18 -2.93
N PHE A 199 1.27 18.94 -3.12
CA PHE A 199 2.16 17.82 -3.43
C PHE A 199 3.01 18.11 -4.68
N ARG A 200 2.41 18.71 -5.72
CA ARG A 200 3.14 19.12 -6.95
C ARG A 200 4.04 20.32 -6.71
N ALA A 201 3.52 21.35 -6.06
CA ALA A 201 4.23 22.61 -5.88
C ALA A 201 5.41 22.55 -4.89
N GLU A 202 5.30 21.69 -3.87
CA GLU A 202 6.34 21.51 -2.86
C GLU A 202 7.02 20.15 -2.97
N GLY A 203 6.24 19.06 -2.92
CA GLY A 203 6.77 17.72 -2.91
C GLY A 203 7.54 17.37 -4.18
N MET A 204 6.92 17.52 -5.34
CA MET A 204 7.56 17.23 -6.63
C MET A 204 8.66 18.22 -6.96
N TYR A 205 8.44 19.50 -6.68
CA TYR A 205 9.38 20.55 -7.03
C TYR A 205 10.65 20.49 -6.17
N ASN A 206 10.51 20.36 -4.83
CA ASN A 206 11.64 20.43 -3.91
C ASN A 206 12.40 19.10 -3.77
N PHE A 207 11.70 17.96 -3.79
CA PHE A 207 12.33 16.64 -3.63
C PHE A 207 12.65 15.96 -4.96
N GLY A 208 12.03 16.39 -6.07
CA GLY A 208 12.34 15.95 -7.43
C GLY A 208 12.05 14.48 -7.76
N PRO A 209 11.04 13.77 -7.15
CA PRO A 209 10.80 12.35 -7.40
C PRO A 209 10.08 12.10 -8.73
N SER A 210 10.56 12.70 -9.81
CA SER A 210 9.91 12.66 -11.12
C SER A 210 10.01 11.28 -11.77
N LEU A 211 8.90 10.81 -12.32
CA LEU A 211 8.85 9.56 -13.10
C LEU A 211 9.56 9.75 -14.44
N SER A 212 10.45 8.82 -14.80
CA SER A 212 11.11 8.81 -16.10
C SER A 212 10.08 8.62 -17.23
N PRO A 213 10.17 9.34 -18.36
CA PRO A 213 9.28 9.16 -19.51
C PRO A 213 9.28 7.73 -20.05
N THR A 214 10.43 7.07 -20.09
CA THR A 214 10.54 5.65 -20.50
C THR A 214 9.79 4.75 -19.55
N ASN A 215 9.93 4.93 -18.23
CA ASN A 215 9.19 4.13 -17.24
C ASN A 215 7.68 4.41 -17.35
N ALA A 216 7.28 5.66 -17.56
CA ALA A 216 5.88 6.02 -17.79
C ALA A 216 5.29 5.29 -18.99
N PHE A 217 6.02 5.21 -20.10
CA PHE A 217 5.61 4.48 -21.29
C PHE A 217 5.39 2.99 -20.99
N HIS A 218 6.35 2.32 -20.34
CA HIS A 218 6.23 0.90 -19.99
C HIS A 218 5.09 0.63 -19.00
N ILE A 219 4.89 1.50 -18.02
CA ILE A 219 3.80 1.39 -17.05
C ILE A 219 2.45 1.56 -17.75
N LEU A 220 2.29 2.53 -18.65
CA LEU A 220 1.07 2.74 -19.41
C LEU A 220 0.71 1.51 -20.26
N GLN A 221 1.71 0.90 -20.91
CA GLN A 221 1.54 -0.37 -21.65
C GLN A 221 1.03 -1.49 -20.72
N GLY A 222 1.62 -1.62 -19.52
CA GLY A 222 1.18 -2.60 -18.54
C GLY A 222 -0.24 -2.34 -18.03
N MET A 223 -0.62 -1.09 -17.86
CA MET A 223 -1.96 -0.69 -17.40
C MET A 223 -3.06 -1.12 -18.35
N GLU A 224 -2.83 -1.12 -19.66
CA GLU A 224 -3.82 -1.52 -20.67
C GLU A 224 -4.33 -2.96 -20.47
N THR A 225 -3.47 -3.83 -19.95
CA THR A 225 -3.79 -5.25 -19.72
C THR A 225 -4.07 -5.57 -18.24
N LEU A 226 -4.13 -4.58 -17.35
CA LEU A 226 -4.26 -4.81 -15.90
C LEU A 226 -5.46 -5.71 -15.57
N SER A 227 -6.64 -5.44 -16.14
CA SER A 227 -7.84 -6.22 -15.86
C SER A 227 -7.73 -7.67 -16.27
N LEU A 228 -7.16 -7.93 -17.45
CA LEU A 228 -6.96 -9.28 -17.96
C LEU A 228 -5.95 -10.05 -17.10
N ARG A 229 -4.85 -9.39 -16.73
CA ARG A 229 -3.83 -10.00 -15.86
C ARG A 229 -4.38 -10.27 -14.46
N MET A 230 -5.12 -9.32 -13.88
CA MET A 230 -5.70 -9.53 -12.55
C MET A 230 -6.72 -10.65 -12.54
N GLN A 231 -7.57 -10.79 -13.57
CA GLN A 231 -8.48 -11.94 -13.66
C GLN A 231 -7.69 -13.25 -13.73
N CYS A 232 -6.67 -13.33 -14.60
CA CYS A 232 -5.82 -14.50 -14.70
C CYS A 232 -5.09 -14.82 -13.38
N HIS A 233 -4.60 -13.79 -12.68
CA HIS A 233 -4.01 -13.96 -11.36
C HIS A 233 -5.00 -14.58 -10.36
N MET A 234 -6.25 -14.09 -10.31
CA MET A 234 -7.27 -14.66 -9.40
C MET A 234 -7.60 -16.10 -9.75
N ASP A 235 -7.78 -16.42 -11.04
CA ASP A 235 -8.08 -17.77 -11.50
C ASP A 235 -6.92 -18.74 -11.17
N ASN A 236 -5.69 -18.31 -11.36
CA ASN A 236 -4.50 -19.11 -11.04
C ASN A 236 -4.32 -19.26 -9.53
N THR A 237 -4.57 -18.19 -8.76
CA THR A 237 -4.53 -18.24 -7.29
C THR A 237 -5.51 -19.26 -6.75
N ALA A 238 -6.75 -19.29 -7.24
CA ALA A 238 -7.76 -20.26 -6.80
C ALA A 238 -7.30 -21.71 -7.04
N LYS A 239 -6.78 -22.01 -8.24
CA LYS A 239 -6.25 -23.34 -8.59
C LYS A 239 -5.04 -23.72 -7.73
N MET A 240 -4.14 -22.76 -7.48
CA MET A 240 -2.94 -23.00 -6.68
C MET A 240 -3.30 -23.23 -5.21
N LEU A 241 -4.28 -22.51 -4.66
CA LEU A 241 -4.79 -22.75 -3.31
C LEU A 241 -5.38 -24.15 -3.15
N GLU A 242 -6.22 -24.57 -4.12
CA GLU A 242 -6.77 -25.94 -4.13
C GLU A 242 -5.66 -26.99 -4.13
N PHE A 243 -4.66 -26.81 -4.97
CA PHE A 243 -3.51 -27.72 -5.05
C PHE A 243 -2.71 -27.75 -3.73
N LEU A 244 -2.35 -26.58 -3.18
CA LEU A 244 -1.48 -26.51 -2.01
C LEU A 244 -2.18 -27.01 -0.74
N VAL A 245 -3.47 -26.72 -0.58
CA VAL A 245 -4.26 -27.20 0.59
C VAL A 245 -4.36 -28.73 0.58
N GLY A 246 -4.45 -29.35 -0.59
CA GLY A 246 -4.52 -30.80 -0.75
C GLY A 246 -3.19 -31.53 -0.81
N HIS A 247 -2.05 -30.83 -0.78
CA HIS A 247 -0.74 -31.45 -1.05
C HIS A 247 -0.07 -31.99 0.20
N ASP A 248 0.34 -33.27 0.19
CA ASP A 248 0.89 -33.97 1.36
C ASP A 248 2.17 -33.35 1.96
N ALA A 249 3.00 -32.68 1.16
CA ALA A 249 4.21 -32.02 1.64
C ALA A 249 3.95 -30.63 2.25
N VAL A 250 2.74 -30.07 2.11
CA VAL A 250 2.38 -28.77 2.66
C VAL A 250 1.87 -28.93 4.08
N ALA A 251 2.37 -28.12 4.99
CA ALA A 251 1.98 -28.12 6.40
C ALA A 251 0.83 -27.15 6.67
N TRP A 252 0.84 -26.00 6.02
CA TRP A 252 -0.18 -24.95 6.14
C TRP A 252 -0.15 -24.03 4.92
N VAL A 253 -1.29 -23.40 4.63
CA VAL A 253 -1.43 -22.36 3.59
C VAL A 253 -2.12 -21.17 4.20
N ARG A 254 -1.68 -19.96 3.89
CA ARG A 254 -2.30 -18.70 4.33
C ARG A 254 -2.69 -17.86 3.13
N HIS A 255 -3.97 -17.55 3.03
CA HIS A 255 -4.52 -16.64 2.02
C HIS A 255 -5.90 -16.16 2.45
N PRO A 256 -6.27 -14.88 2.22
CA PRO A 256 -7.56 -14.34 2.68
C PRO A 256 -8.81 -15.01 2.05
N SER A 257 -8.66 -15.72 0.94
CA SER A 257 -9.76 -16.51 0.36
C SER A 257 -10.03 -17.82 1.10
N LEU A 258 -9.15 -18.25 2.00
CA LEU A 258 -9.36 -19.47 2.79
C LEU A 258 -10.25 -19.18 4.01
N PRO A 259 -11.21 -20.07 4.35
CA PRO A 259 -12.16 -19.83 5.44
C PRO A 259 -11.55 -19.70 6.83
N ASP A 260 -10.38 -20.28 7.06
CA ASP A 260 -9.62 -20.22 8.31
C ASP A 260 -8.79 -18.94 8.47
N HIS A 261 -8.69 -18.11 7.41
CA HIS A 261 -7.99 -16.84 7.51
C HIS A 261 -8.81 -15.82 8.34
N PRO A 262 -8.21 -15.14 9.35
CA PRO A 262 -8.95 -14.20 10.20
C PRO A 262 -9.69 -13.08 9.44
N GLY A 263 -9.13 -12.63 8.33
CA GLY A 263 -9.70 -11.61 7.46
C GLY A 263 -10.62 -12.13 6.35
N HIS A 264 -11.01 -13.43 6.35
CA HIS A 264 -11.75 -14.04 5.24
C HIS A 264 -13.06 -13.32 4.92
N GLU A 265 -13.94 -13.14 5.90
CA GLU A 265 -15.23 -12.49 5.69
C GLU A 265 -15.09 -11.03 5.29
N LEU A 266 -14.09 -10.33 5.85
CA LEU A 266 -13.79 -8.96 5.50
C LEU A 266 -13.29 -8.85 4.05
N ALA A 267 -12.35 -9.71 3.66
CA ALA A 267 -11.84 -9.78 2.28
C ALA A 267 -12.95 -10.07 1.27
N LYS A 268 -13.81 -11.05 1.56
CA LYS A 268 -14.96 -11.42 0.72
C LYS A 268 -15.94 -10.26 0.54
N ARG A 269 -16.19 -9.49 1.61
CA ARG A 269 -17.06 -8.30 1.57
C ARG A 269 -16.45 -7.17 0.74
N MET A 270 -15.18 -6.83 1.00
CA MET A 270 -14.53 -5.68 0.36
C MET A 270 -14.02 -5.98 -1.05
N MET A 271 -13.56 -7.20 -1.28
CA MET A 271 -12.91 -7.63 -2.54
C MET A 271 -13.60 -8.84 -3.16
N PRO A 272 -14.84 -8.70 -3.67
CA PRO A 272 -15.63 -9.85 -4.16
C PRO A 272 -15.02 -10.52 -5.42
N ARG A 273 -14.07 -9.86 -6.10
CA ARG A 273 -13.34 -10.42 -7.25
C ARG A 273 -12.15 -11.30 -6.86
N GLY A 274 -11.78 -11.34 -5.57
CA GLY A 274 -10.63 -12.08 -5.05
C GLY A 274 -9.78 -11.24 -4.10
N ALA A 275 -8.95 -11.89 -3.30
CA ALA A 275 -8.19 -11.28 -2.20
C ALA A 275 -6.67 -11.18 -2.47
N GLY A 276 -6.30 -10.94 -3.72
CA GLY A 276 -4.89 -10.83 -4.13
C GLY A 276 -4.32 -12.12 -4.70
N SER A 277 -3.09 -12.08 -5.20
CA SER A 277 -2.41 -13.19 -5.87
C SER A 277 -1.10 -13.61 -5.20
N ILE A 278 -0.96 -13.30 -3.92
CA ILE A 278 0.15 -13.79 -3.09
C ILE A 278 -0.38 -14.90 -2.21
N ILE A 279 0.32 -16.04 -2.22
CA ILE A 279 0.03 -17.18 -1.37
C ILE A 279 1.24 -17.39 -0.46
N VAL A 280 1.01 -17.52 0.83
CA VAL A 280 2.04 -17.90 1.80
C VAL A 280 1.76 -19.33 2.26
N PHE A 281 2.78 -20.19 2.26
CA PHE A 281 2.63 -21.57 2.70
C PHE A 281 3.90 -22.10 3.34
N GLY A 282 3.74 -23.08 4.21
CA GLY A 282 4.82 -23.78 4.87
C GLY A 282 4.88 -25.25 4.46
N LEU A 283 6.10 -25.78 4.31
CA LEU A 283 6.33 -27.17 4.01
C LEU A 283 6.57 -28.00 5.27
N LYS A 284 6.15 -29.27 5.25
CA LYS A 284 6.58 -30.26 6.24
C LYS A 284 8.08 -30.42 6.17
N GLY A 285 8.78 -30.31 7.29
CA GLY A 285 10.24 -30.25 7.34
C GLY A 285 10.80 -28.82 7.52
N GLY A 286 9.91 -27.83 7.58
CA GLY A 286 10.23 -26.46 7.99
C GLY A 286 11.21 -25.73 7.07
N ARG A 287 12.14 -24.99 7.67
CA ARG A 287 13.06 -24.09 6.95
C ARG A 287 13.92 -24.82 5.90
N ASP A 288 14.43 -26.01 6.21
CA ASP A 288 15.29 -26.75 5.29
C ASP A 288 14.51 -27.27 4.08
N ALA A 289 13.27 -27.74 4.28
CA ALA A 289 12.39 -28.11 3.18
C ALA A 289 12.03 -26.91 2.30
N GLY A 290 11.75 -25.75 2.91
CA GLY A 290 11.48 -24.50 2.18
C GLY A 290 12.69 -24.06 1.34
N ARG A 291 13.90 -24.20 1.89
CA ARG A 291 15.15 -23.89 1.18
C ARG A 291 15.36 -24.85 0.00
N ALA A 292 15.24 -26.16 0.23
CA ALA A 292 15.37 -27.17 -0.82
C ALA A 292 14.35 -26.97 -1.96
N PHE A 293 13.11 -26.62 -1.59
CA PHE A 293 12.06 -26.28 -2.55
C PHE A 293 12.46 -25.12 -3.46
N ILE A 294 12.90 -23.98 -2.84
CA ILE A 294 13.22 -22.76 -3.60
C ILE A 294 14.42 -22.96 -4.53
N GLU A 295 15.36 -23.84 -4.13
CA GLU A 295 16.54 -24.18 -4.94
C GLU A 295 16.24 -25.16 -6.10
N SER A 296 15.07 -25.83 -6.06
CA SER A 296 14.67 -26.84 -7.06
C SER A 296 13.61 -26.37 -8.04
N VAL A 297 13.00 -25.19 -7.86
CA VAL A 297 11.97 -24.71 -8.78
C VAL A 297 12.56 -24.31 -10.13
N GLU A 298 11.92 -24.75 -11.21
CA GLU A 298 12.34 -24.48 -12.58
C GLU A 298 11.42 -23.45 -13.28
N LEU A 299 10.08 -23.59 -13.12
CA LEU A 299 9.11 -22.70 -13.76
C LEU A 299 8.99 -21.35 -13.07
N ALA A 300 8.98 -21.35 -11.73
CA ALA A 300 8.85 -20.13 -10.96
C ALA A 300 10.22 -19.44 -10.82
N SER A 301 10.25 -18.13 -10.99
CA SER A 301 11.46 -17.34 -10.81
C SER A 301 11.72 -17.07 -9.33
N HIS A 302 12.91 -17.49 -8.85
CA HIS A 302 13.36 -17.22 -7.50
C HIS A 302 13.89 -15.78 -7.40
N LEU A 303 13.06 -14.85 -6.96
CA LEU A 303 13.46 -13.45 -6.75
C LEU A 303 12.48 -12.70 -5.83
N ALA A 304 13.00 -11.66 -5.19
CA ALA A 304 12.25 -10.78 -4.28
C ALA A 304 11.48 -9.71 -5.07
N ASN A 305 10.38 -10.08 -5.73
CA ASN A 305 9.44 -9.14 -6.33
C ASN A 305 8.02 -9.70 -6.22
N VAL A 306 7.02 -8.87 -6.57
CA VAL A 306 5.60 -9.22 -6.61
C VAL A 306 4.92 -8.52 -7.79
N GLY A 307 3.81 -9.07 -8.27
CA GLY A 307 2.97 -8.42 -9.28
C GLY A 307 3.48 -8.50 -10.71
N ASP A 308 4.41 -9.42 -11.00
CA ASP A 308 4.86 -9.72 -12.35
C ASP A 308 3.86 -10.66 -13.06
N ALA A 309 3.86 -10.66 -14.40
CA ALA A 309 3.16 -11.64 -15.21
C ALA A 309 3.76 -13.06 -15.08
N LYS A 310 5.01 -13.17 -14.62
CA LYS A 310 5.68 -14.44 -14.31
C LYS A 310 5.30 -14.90 -12.90
N THR A 311 5.29 -16.23 -12.71
CA THR A 311 5.22 -16.81 -11.35
C THR A 311 6.52 -16.57 -10.62
N LEU A 312 6.42 -15.94 -9.46
CA LEU A 312 7.55 -15.63 -8.59
C LEU A 312 7.43 -16.41 -7.29
N VAL A 313 8.57 -16.82 -6.75
CA VAL A 313 8.63 -17.52 -5.47
C VAL A 313 9.84 -17.06 -4.67
N ILE A 314 9.69 -16.98 -3.35
CA ILE A 314 10.77 -16.59 -2.43
C ILE A 314 10.62 -17.37 -1.12
N HIS A 315 11.74 -17.65 -0.48
CA HIS A 315 11.79 -18.16 0.89
C HIS A 315 12.26 -17.03 1.82
N PRO A 316 11.38 -16.27 2.48
CA PRO A 316 11.75 -15.08 3.23
C PRO A 316 12.79 -15.33 4.29
N ALA A 317 12.68 -16.44 5.04
CA ALA A 317 13.59 -16.79 6.12
C ALA A 317 15.07 -16.99 5.70
N SER A 318 15.35 -17.32 4.43
CA SER A 318 16.71 -17.44 3.91
C SER A 318 17.15 -16.26 3.02
N THR A 319 16.26 -15.29 2.76
CA THR A 319 16.52 -14.19 1.84
C THR A 319 16.19 -12.83 2.48
N THR A 320 15.01 -12.29 2.25
CA THR A 320 14.61 -10.92 2.66
C THR A 320 14.53 -10.71 4.17
N HIS A 321 14.28 -11.77 4.95
CA HIS A 321 14.15 -11.72 6.41
C HIS A 321 15.29 -12.48 7.14
N SER A 322 16.37 -12.83 6.44
CA SER A 322 17.49 -13.59 7.01
C SER A 322 18.20 -12.90 8.19
N HIS A 323 18.02 -11.60 8.35
CA HIS A 323 18.61 -10.80 9.44
C HIS A 323 17.68 -10.62 10.65
N ILE A 324 16.44 -11.12 10.57
CA ILE A 324 15.45 -11.02 11.64
C ILE A 324 15.53 -12.26 12.54
N SER A 325 15.33 -12.10 13.86
CA SER A 325 15.32 -13.23 14.78
C SER A 325 14.23 -14.24 14.46
N ALA A 326 14.40 -15.49 14.86
CA ALA A 326 13.42 -16.54 14.61
C ALA A 326 12.06 -16.23 15.25
N GLU A 327 12.08 -15.60 16.44
CA GLU A 327 10.87 -15.16 17.15
C GLU A 327 10.14 -14.08 16.37
N ALA A 328 10.84 -13.04 15.90
CA ALA A 328 10.26 -11.96 15.12
C ALA A 328 9.76 -12.42 13.73
N MET A 329 10.38 -13.47 13.15
CA MET A 329 9.85 -14.10 11.93
C MET A 329 8.51 -14.78 12.16
N VAL A 330 8.34 -15.46 13.31
CA VAL A 330 7.07 -16.14 13.68
C VAL A 330 5.97 -15.12 13.98
N GLU A 331 6.30 -14.02 14.65
CA GLU A 331 5.35 -12.94 14.95
C GLU A 331 4.91 -12.17 13.70
N GLY A 332 5.80 -12.05 12.70
CA GLY A 332 5.53 -11.37 11.43
C GLY A 332 4.69 -12.18 10.43
N GLY A 333 4.44 -13.47 10.68
CA GLY A 333 3.67 -14.40 9.83
C GLY A 333 4.55 -15.24 8.95
#